data_7bfde78e5aca4a00b62e9c3c0c38e96f
#
_entry.id   7bfde78e5aca4a00b62e9c3c0c38e96f
#
_cell.length_a   1.000
_cell.length_b   1.000
_cell.length_c   1.000
_cell.angle_alpha   90.00
_cell.angle_beta   90.00
_cell.angle_gamma   90.00
#
_symmetry.space_group_name_H-M   'P 1'
#
loop_
_entity.id
_entity.type
_entity.pdbx_description
1 polymer ?
#
loop_
_entity_poly.entity_id
_entity_poly.type
_entity_poly.pdbx_seq_one_letter_code
_entity_poly.pdbx_strand_id
1 'polypeptide(L)'
;MRKILSLIIVVSTIESVAKAQNIKIEPHFWWSGMQESELQLMVYGENISSYKAEVESSNVRIIESVTLDSPNYQIIYLDVSNSVPEKFDITFTNGKKKLKHSYELKQRSDDRHNIKSFDSSDVLYLI
;
A
#
# COMPACT_ATOMS: atom_id res chain seq x y z
N MET A 1 29.80 -15.69 60.41
CA MET A 1 28.49 -15.30 59.82
C MET A 1 28.78 -14.50 58.52
N ARG A 2 28.59 -15.17 57.41
CA ARG A 2 28.81 -14.57 56.07
C ARG A 2 27.49 -13.97 55.59
N LYS A 3 27.39 -12.66 55.51
CA LYS A 3 26.25 -11.97 54.93
C LYS A 3 26.38 -12.04 53.39
N ILE A 4 25.50 -12.82 52.76
CA ILE A 4 25.36 -12.87 51.30
C ILE A 4 24.50 -11.67 50.90
N LEU A 5 25.14 -10.68 50.25
CA LEU A 5 24.47 -9.50 49.69
C LEU A 5 23.91 -9.91 48.31
N SER A 6 22.59 -10.15 48.25
CA SER A 6 21.91 -10.50 47.01
C SER A 6 21.72 -9.24 46.18
N LEU A 7 22.49 -9.10 45.12
CA LEU A 7 22.40 -8.01 44.13
C LEU A 7 21.27 -8.34 43.15
N ILE A 8 20.10 -7.73 43.35
CA ILE A 8 18.99 -7.82 42.40
C ILE A 8 19.28 -6.86 41.25
N ILE A 9 19.72 -7.39 40.07
CA ILE A 9 19.82 -6.64 38.84
C ILE A 9 18.42 -6.54 38.21
N VAL A 10 17.79 -5.40 38.39
CA VAL A 10 16.55 -5.07 37.63
C VAL A 10 16.94 -4.71 36.20
N VAL A 11 16.81 -5.68 35.30
CA VAL A 11 16.92 -5.44 33.87
C VAL A 11 15.62 -4.78 33.40
N SER A 12 15.63 -3.45 33.28
CA SER A 12 14.55 -2.71 32.64
C SER A 12 14.62 -2.96 31.13
N THR A 13 13.79 -3.84 30.63
CA THR A 13 13.54 -3.98 29.19
C THR A 13 12.84 -2.72 28.70
N ILE A 14 13.55 -1.83 28.04
CA ILE A 14 12.97 -0.72 27.29
C ILE A 14 12.32 -1.34 26.06
N GLU A 15 11.03 -1.62 26.13
CA GLU A 15 10.24 -1.95 24.96
C GLU A 15 10.16 -0.68 24.10
N SER A 16 10.96 -0.65 23.03
CA SER A 16 10.83 0.37 21.99
C SER A 16 9.50 0.13 21.30
N VAL A 17 8.48 0.91 21.65
CA VAL A 17 7.24 0.96 20.88
C VAL A 17 7.60 1.47 19.49
N ALA A 18 7.81 0.55 18.56
CA ALA A 18 8.00 0.88 17.16
C ALA A 18 6.72 1.58 16.68
N LYS A 19 6.81 2.89 16.48
CA LYS A 19 5.71 3.67 15.91
C LYS A 19 5.40 3.06 14.54
N ALA A 20 4.22 2.46 14.38
CA ALA A 20 3.79 1.90 13.11
C ALA A 20 3.82 3.03 12.06
N GLN A 21 4.69 2.88 11.07
CA GLN A 21 4.78 3.84 9.96
C GLN A 21 3.52 3.70 9.12
N ASN A 22 2.74 4.78 9.03
CA ASN A 22 1.50 4.77 8.27
C ASN A 22 1.81 5.03 6.79
N ILE A 23 1.55 4.03 5.94
CA ILE A 23 1.66 4.15 4.49
C ILE A 23 0.29 4.44 3.92
N LYS A 24 0.22 5.40 2.99
CA LYS A 24 -0.96 5.65 2.16
C LYS A 24 -0.65 5.26 0.73
N ILE A 25 -1.62 4.64 0.07
CA ILE A 25 -1.55 4.28 -1.35
C ILE A 25 -2.77 4.87 -2.05
N GLU A 26 -2.53 5.56 -3.15
CA GLU A 26 -3.57 6.13 -4.00
C GLU A 26 -3.40 5.62 -5.44
N PRO A 27 -4.52 5.20 -6.09
CA PRO A 27 -5.86 5.04 -5.54
C PRO A 27 -5.93 3.93 -4.48
N HIS A 28 -6.87 4.03 -3.53
CA HIS A 28 -6.99 3.07 -2.40
C HIS A 28 -7.36 1.65 -2.83
N PHE A 29 -7.97 1.50 -3.98
CA PHE A 29 -8.34 0.25 -4.61
C PHE A 29 -8.47 0.48 -6.12
N TRP A 30 -8.53 -0.60 -6.88
CA TRP A 30 -8.80 -0.56 -8.31
C TRP A 30 -9.76 -1.67 -8.70
N TRP A 31 -10.03 -1.81 -10.00
CA TRP A 31 -10.86 -2.87 -10.54
C TRP A 31 -10.05 -3.81 -11.41
N SER A 32 -10.32 -5.10 -11.30
CA SER A 32 -9.81 -6.09 -12.24
C SER A 32 -10.54 -6.00 -13.59
N GLY A 33 -9.89 -6.47 -14.66
CA GLY A 33 -10.49 -6.52 -15.99
C GLY A 33 -10.69 -5.14 -16.65
N MET A 34 -9.91 -4.14 -16.25
CA MET A 34 -9.87 -2.85 -16.95
C MET A 34 -9.15 -3.00 -18.28
N GLN A 35 -9.51 -2.15 -19.27
CA GLN A 35 -8.87 -2.15 -20.58
C GLN A 35 -7.40 -1.75 -20.49
N GLU A 36 -7.11 -0.77 -19.63
CA GLU A 36 -5.74 -0.40 -19.30
C GLU A 36 -5.16 -1.41 -18.33
N SER A 37 -4.08 -2.06 -18.76
CA SER A 37 -3.41 -3.12 -18.00
C SER A 37 -2.31 -2.61 -17.05
N GLU A 38 -1.97 -1.35 -17.15
CA GLU A 38 -1.00 -0.70 -16.27
C GLU A 38 -1.72 0.13 -15.21
N LEU A 39 -1.43 -0.15 -13.95
CA LEU A 39 -1.96 0.57 -12.81
C LEU A 39 -0.84 1.33 -12.11
N GLN A 40 -0.96 2.65 -12.08
CA GLN A 40 -0.05 3.51 -11.34
C GLN A 40 -0.54 3.72 -9.92
N LEU A 41 0.33 3.46 -8.94
CA LEU A 41 0.08 3.71 -7.53
C LEU A 41 1.03 4.77 -7.01
N MET A 42 0.49 5.81 -6.39
CA MET A 42 1.28 6.76 -5.61
C MET A 42 1.33 6.27 -4.16
N VAL A 43 2.53 6.07 -3.66
CA VAL A 43 2.79 5.63 -2.29
C VAL A 43 3.37 6.79 -1.50
N TYR A 44 2.74 7.09 -0.37
CA TYR A 44 3.20 8.12 0.57
C TYR A 44 3.53 7.50 1.92
N GLY A 45 4.67 7.86 2.47
CA GLY A 45 5.13 7.45 3.80
C GLY A 45 6.46 8.08 4.14
N GLU A 46 6.82 8.11 5.40
CA GLU A 46 8.10 8.66 5.84
C GLU A 46 9.28 7.89 5.23
N ASN A 47 10.13 8.58 4.44
CA ASN A 47 11.28 8.00 3.73
C ASN A 47 10.96 6.79 2.85
N ILE A 48 9.74 6.69 2.33
CA ILE A 48 9.29 5.53 1.54
C ILE A 48 10.12 5.31 0.27
N SER A 49 10.72 6.35 -0.29
CA SER A 49 11.59 6.25 -1.47
C SER A 49 12.82 5.35 -1.25
N SER A 50 13.22 5.13 0.01
CA SER A 50 14.35 4.26 0.37
C SER A 50 13.96 2.79 0.49
N TYR A 51 12.67 2.45 0.33
CA TYR A 51 12.16 1.09 0.43
C TYR A 51 11.98 0.47 -0.94
N LYS A 52 12.33 -0.81 -1.04
CA LYS A 52 12.02 -1.63 -2.21
C LYS A 52 10.61 -2.19 -2.06
N ALA A 53 9.76 -1.99 -3.08
CA ALA A 53 8.42 -2.54 -3.13
C ALA A 53 8.41 -3.93 -3.75
N GLU A 54 7.60 -4.82 -3.20
CA GLU A 54 7.32 -6.17 -3.71
C GLU A 54 5.83 -6.47 -3.56
N VAL A 55 5.25 -7.23 -4.49
CA VAL A 55 3.84 -7.61 -4.49
C VAL A 55 3.71 -9.11 -4.25
N GLU A 56 2.84 -9.50 -3.33
CA GLU A 56 2.55 -10.90 -2.99
C GLU A 56 1.27 -11.36 -3.73
N SER A 57 1.34 -11.46 -5.06
CA SER A 57 0.27 -11.97 -5.92
C SER A 57 0.85 -12.76 -7.09
N SER A 58 0.11 -13.74 -7.60
CA SER A 58 0.45 -14.48 -8.81
C SER A 58 -0.06 -13.80 -10.09
N ASN A 59 -1.03 -12.89 -9.97
CA ASN A 59 -1.73 -12.26 -11.08
C ASN A 59 -1.34 -10.80 -11.29
N VAL A 60 -0.62 -10.22 -10.33
CA VAL A 60 -0.16 -8.83 -10.34
C VAL A 60 1.34 -8.80 -10.13
N ARG A 61 2.04 -7.98 -10.89
CA ARG A 61 3.49 -7.80 -10.75
C ARG A 61 3.88 -6.33 -10.86
N ILE A 62 4.97 -5.96 -10.23
CA ILE A 62 5.57 -4.63 -10.39
C ILE A 62 6.30 -4.58 -11.74
N ILE A 63 5.97 -3.59 -12.57
CA ILE A 63 6.69 -3.25 -13.80
C ILE A 63 7.89 -2.38 -13.46
N GLU A 64 7.63 -1.32 -12.70
CA GLU A 64 8.60 -0.29 -12.38
C GLU A 64 8.28 0.34 -11.03
N SER A 65 9.32 0.85 -10.38
CA SER A 65 9.24 1.64 -9.16
C SER A 65 10.09 2.88 -9.32
N VAL A 66 9.47 4.06 -9.27
CA VAL A 66 10.10 5.35 -9.48
C VAL A 66 10.15 6.12 -8.18
N THR A 67 11.34 6.59 -7.81
CA THR A 67 11.53 7.50 -6.68
C THR A 67 11.45 8.94 -7.18
N LEU A 68 10.84 9.80 -6.38
CA LEU A 68 10.71 11.23 -6.65
C LEU A 68 11.75 12.04 -5.87
N ASP A 69 11.86 13.34 -6.15
CA ASP A 69 12.75 14.23 -5.40
C ASP A 69 12.41 14.27 -3.91
N SER A 70 11.15 14.10 -3.57
CA SER A 70 10.72 13.97 -2.18
C SER A 70 10.97 12.56 -1.65
N PRO A 71 11.67 12.39 -0.52
CA PRO A 71 11.92 11.07 0.07
C PRO A 71 10.64 10.37 0.54
N ASN A 72 9.53 11.10 0.68
CA ASN A 72 8.28 10.60 1.23
C ASN A 72 7.29 10.09 0.17
N TYR A 73 7.70 10.07 -1.10
CA TYR A 73 6.87 9.59 -2.20
C TYR A 73 7.59 8.59 -3.08
N GLN A 74 6.84 7.61 -3.56
CA GLN A 74 7.28 6.63 -4.53
C GLN A 74 6.11 6.32 -5.48
N ILE A 75 6.38 6.18 -6.76
CA ILE A 75 5.39 5.72 -7.75
C ILE A 75 5.70 4.27 -8.10
N ILE A 76 4.68 3.43 -8.07
CA ILE A 76 4.80 2.02 -8.47
C ILE A 76 3.87 1.78 -9.64
N TYR A 77 4.38 1.16 -10.69
CA TYR A 77 3.60 0.71 -11.84
C TYR A 77 3.39 -0.79 -11.72
N LEU A 78 2.13 -1.20 -11.76
CA LEU A 78 1.71 -2.60 -11.68
C LEU A 78 1.16 -3.06 -13.02
N ASP A 79 1.56 -4.25 -13.46
CA ASP A 79 0.87 -4.99 -14.51
C ASP A 79 -0.31 -5.74 -13.90
N VAL A 80 -1.51 -5.37 -14.31
CA VAL A 80 -2.78 -5.96 -13.87
C VAL A 80 -3.51 -6.67 -15.01
N SER A 81 -2.82 -6.96 -16.13
CA SER A 81 -3.41 -7.59 -17.33
C SER A 81 -4.10 -8.93 -17.05
N ASN A 82 -3.53 -9.72 -16.14
CA ASN A 82 -4.06 -11.03 -15.75
C ASN A 82 -4.79 -10.98 -14.40
N SER A 83 -5.14 -9.78 -13.92
CA SER A 83 -5.73 -9.63 -12.60
C SER A 83 -7.14 -10.18 -12.52
N VAL A 84 -7.44 -10.77 -11.38
CA VAL A 84 -8.76 -11.20 -10.94
C VAL A 84 -9.15 -10.36 -9.72
N PRO A 85 -10.44 -10.35 -9.32
CA PRO A 85 -10.82 -9.74 -8.05
C PRO A 85 -10.10 -10.44 -6.91
N GLU A 86 -9.20 -9.72 -6.25
CA GLU A 86 -8.38 -10.26 -5.14
C GLU A 86 -7.91 -9.15 -4.19
N LYS A 87 -7.51 -9.58 -2.99
CA LYS A 87 -6.72 -8.77 -2.07
C LYS A 87 -5.32 -9.35 -2.01
N PHE A 88 -4.32 -8.49 -2.14
CA PHE A 88 -2.92 -8.87 -2.03
C PHE A 88 -2.15 -7.84 -1.21
N ASP A 89 -1.00 -8.23 -0.75
CA ASP A 89 -0.16 -7.35 0.04
C ASP A 89 0.98 -6.77 -0.79
N ILE A 90 1.17 -5.46 -0.63
CA ILE A 90 2.35 -4.75 -1.12
C ILE A 90 3.29 -4.59 0.07
N THR A 91 4.47 -5.12 -0.07
CA THR A 91 5.50 -5.12 0.96
C THR A 91 6.61 -4.16 0.57
N PHE A 92 6.97 -3.29 1.50
CA PHE A 92 8.07 -2.34 1.36
C PHE A 92 9.19 -2.72 2.32
N THR A 93 10.39 -2.97 1.81
CA THR A 93 11.53 -3.44 2.60
C THR A 93 12.71 -2.48 2.51
N ASN A 94 13.27 -2.12 3.65
CA ASN A 94 14.52 -1.38 3.75
C ASN A 94 15.40 -2.01 4.84
N GLY A 95 16.38 -2.82 4.43
CA GLY A 95 17.20 -3.58 5.36
C GLY A 95 16.35 -4.52 6.24
N LYS A 96 16.36 -4.26 7.55
CA LYS A 96 15.56 -5.05 8.53
C LYS A 96 14.12 -4.57 8.68
N LYS A 97 13.79 -3.37 8.19
CA LYS A 97 12.44 -2.80 8.30
C LYS A 97 11.57 -3.32 7.17
N LYS A 98 10.40 -3.79 7.53
CA LYS A 98 9.38 -4.30 6.60
C LYS A 98 8.06 -3.63 6.92
N LEU A 99 7.43 -3.00 5.91
CA LEU A 99 6.12 -2.38 6.00
C LEU A 99 5.21 -3.13 5.04
N LYS A 100 3.96 -3.32 5.42
CA LYS A 100 2.99 -4.09 4.65
C LYS A 100 1.69 -3.30 4.51
N HIS A 101 1.14 -3.28 3.29
CA HIS A 101 -0.13 -2.62 2.99
C HIS A 101 -1.00 -3.56 2.14
N SER A 102 -2.22 -3.82 2.60
CA SER A 102 -3.16 -4.64 1.84
C SER A 102 -3.86 -3.81 0.79
N TYR A 103 -3.81 -4.25 -0.46
CA TYR A 103 -4.42 -3.60 -1.61
C TYR A 103 -5.51 -4.47 -2.22
N GLU A 104 -6.57 -3.87 -2.75
CA GLU A 104 -7.74 -4.58 -3.27
C GLU A 104 -7.98 -4.26 -4.74
N LEU A 105 -8.09 -5.33 -5.55
CA LEU A 105 -8.69 -5.28 -6.88
C LEU A 105 -10.12 -5.81 -6.78
N LYS A 106 -11.08 -4.93 -7.01
CA LYS A 106 -12.50 -5.24 -6.94
C LYS A 106 -13.00 -5.82 -8.24
N GLN A 107 -14.05 -6.60 -8.15
CA GLN A 107 -14.80 -7.01 -9.33
C GLN A 107 -15.51 -5.80 -9.93
N ARG A 108 -15.38 -5.63 -11.23
CA ARG A 108 -16.17 -4.65 -11.98
C ARG A 108 -17.62 -5.12 -12.07
N SER A 109 -18.55 -4.24 -11.71
CA SER A 109 -19.98 -4.55 -11.89
C SER A 109 -20.34 -4.59 -13.38
N ASP A 110 -21.04 -5.62 -13.79
CA ASP A 110 -21.59 -5.73 -15.15
C ASP A 110 -22.86 -4.90 -15.36
N ASP A 111 -23.31 -4.19 -14.32
CA ASP A 111 -24.54 -3.38 -14.32
C ASP A 111 -24.44 -2.11 -15.19
N ARG A 112 -23.74 -2.20 -16.32
CA ARG A 112 -23.65 -1.11 -17.31
C ARG A 112 -25.00 -0.65 -17.84
N HIS A 113 -26.02 -1.51 -17.76
CA HIS A 113 -27.37 -1.19 -18.18
C HIS A 113 -28.15 -0.30 -17.22
N ASN A 114 -27.68 -0.15 -15.98
CA ASN A 114 -28.31 0.66 -14.94
C ASN A 114 -27.64 2.03 -14.71
N ILE A 115 -26.59 2.33 -15.47
CA ILE A 115 -25.97 3.67 -15.40
C ILE A 115 -26.91 4.63 -16.14
N LYS A 116 -27.66 5.44 -15.38
CA LYS A 116 -28.37 6.59 -15.95
C LYS A 116 -27.33 7.60 -16.42
N SER A 117 -27.35 7.92 -17.69
CA SER A 117 -26.59 9.07 -18.21
C SER A 117 -27.21 10.37 -17.73
N PHE A 118 -26.46 11.46 -17.81
CA PHE A 118 -26.98 12.79 -17.56
C PHE A 118 -28.12 13.12 -18.50
N ASP A 119 -29.17 13.73 -17.99
CA ASP A 119 -30.32 14.20 -18.76
C ASP A 119 -30.56 15.70 -18.50
N SER A 120 -31.61 16.26 -19.14
CA SER A 120 -31.90 17.67 -19.05
C SER A 120 -32.36 18.16 -17.66
N SER A 121 -32.58 17.24 -16.72
CA SER A 121 -32.91 17.56 -15.32
C SER A 121 -31.67 17.65 -14.43
N ASP A 122 -30.49 17.24 -14.92
CA ASP A 122 -29.25 17.29 -14.18
C ASP A 122 -28.58 18.65 -14.28
N VAL A 123 -28.07 19.15 -13.16
CA VAL A 123 -27.31 20.40 -13.11
C VAL A 123 -25.86 20.10 -12.83
N LEU A 124 -24.99 20.44 -13.78
CA LEU A 124 -23.53 20.28 -13.64
C LEU A 124 -22.91 21.62 -13.24
N TYR A 125 -22.17 21.61 -12.13
CA TYR A 125 -21.33 22.74 -11.72
C TYR A 125 -19.87 22.41 -12.03
N LEU A 126 -19.23 23.26 -12.82
CA LEU A 126 -17.78 23.29 -12.97
C LEU A 126 -17.21 24.25 -11.92
N ILE A 127 -16.39 23.72 -11.04
CA ILE A 127 -15.65 24.49 -10.02
C ILE A 127 -14.24 24.70 -10.50
#